data_064ddfc6d13e5d910b844dd04c9d601a
#
_entry.id   064ddfc6d13e5d910b844dd04c9d601a
#
_cell.length_a   1.000
_cell.length_b   1.000
_cell.length_c   1.000
_cell.angle_alpha   90.00
_cell.angle_beta   90.00
_cell.angle_gamma   90.00
#
_symmetry.space_group_name_H-M   'P 1'
#
loop_
_entity.id
_entity.type
_entity.pdbx_description
1 polymer ?
#
loop_
_entity_poly.entity_id
_entity_poly.type
_entity_poly.pdbx_seq_one_letter_code
_entity_poly.pdbx_strand_id
1 'polypeptide(L)'
;MADPFSAIGADLRAAMQRDPAARGALDVILSYPGFHAIFAHRFIHELHRTGMPLLPRLLSNLTRFLTGVEIHPNARIGRGFFIDHGMGVVIGETAQVGENCTVYQGVTLGGTSLSRGKRHPTLGNNVTVGVGASILGAVAIGDNAKIGGGSVVVKDVPANATAVGIPARIVMKDGAPVSAPAEEESSWSWVI
;
A
#
# COMPACT_ATOMS: atom_id res chain seq x y z
N MET A 1 10.77 -11.00 11.05
CA MET A 1 9.46 -10.93 10.37
C MET A 1 8.49 -11.88 11.02
N ALA A 2 7.20 -11.56 11.00
CA ALA A 2 6.19 -12.48 11.51
C ALA A 2 6.13 -13.74 10.62
N ASP A 3 5.84 -14.89 11.23
CA ASP A 3 5.56 -16.13 10.52
C ASP A 3 4.46 -15.92 9.47
N PRO A 4 4.64 -16.38 8.20
CA PRO A 4 3.67 -16.20 7.13
C PRO A 4 2.25 -16.63 7.50
N PHE A 5 2.10 -17.74 8.23
CA PHE A 5 0.78 -18.24 8.63
C PHE A 5 0.08 -17.31 9.64
N SER A 6 0.83 -16.74 10.58
CA SER A 6 0.28 -15.77 11.52
C SER A 6 -0.13 -14.46 10.83
N ALA A 7 0.60 -14.05 9.78
CA ALA A 7 0.28 -12.89 8.98
C ALA A 7 -1.00 -13.12 8.16
N ILE A 8 -1.15 -14.27 7.49
CA ILE A 8 -2.35 -14.65 6.73
C ILE A 8 -3.60 -14.60 7.61
N GLY A 9 -3.53 -15.16 8.83
CA GLY A 9 -4.65 -15.10 9.76
C GLY A 9 -5.01 -13.67 10.18
N ALA A 10 -4.04 -12.76 10.27
CA ALA A 10 -4.28 -11.34 10.53
C ALA A 10 -4.89 -10.63 9.32
N ASP A 11 -4.40 -10.93 8.11
CA ASP A 11 -4.92 -10.35 6.86
C ASP A 11 -6.39 -10.77 6.62
N LEU A 12 -6.72 -12.04 6.88
CA LEU A 12 -8.11 -12.54 6.82
C LEU A 12 -9.01 -11.80 7.81
N ARG A 13 -8.58 -11.66 9.06
CA ARG A 13 -9.35 -10.91 10.06
C ARG A 13 -9.51 -9.45 9.68
N ALA A 14 -8.47 -8.82 9.12
CA ALA A 14 -8.53 -7.43 8.67
C ALA A 14 -9.61 -7.23 7.60
N ALA A 15 -9.69 -8.12 6.60
CA ALA A 15 -10.73 -8.09 5.57
C ALA A 15 -12.13 -8.23 6.19
N MET A 16 -12.35 -9.24 7.04
CA MET A 16 -13.64 -9.45 7.70
C MET A 16 -14.10 -8.30 8.62
N GLN A 17 -13.15 -7.58 9.23
CA GLN A 17 -13.46 -6.49 10.16
C GLN A 17 -13.67 -5.15 9.48
N ARG A 18 -13.02 -4.92 8.32
CA ARG A 18 -13.01 -3.61 7.65
C ARG A 18 -13.94 -3.52 6.46
N ASP A 19 -14.37 -4.67 5.93
CA ASP A 19 -15.39 -4.70 4.88
C ASP A 19 -16.74 -5.12 5.47
N PRO A 20 -17.72 -4.20 5.53
CA PRO A 20 -19.08 -4.53 6.00
C PRO A 20 -19.80 -5.56 5.11
N ALA A 21 -19.36 -5.77 3.86
CA ALA A 21 -19.94 -6.74 2.94
C ALA A 21 -19.44 -8.17 3.20
N ALA A 22 -18.37 -8.36 3.97
CA ALA A 22 -17.78 -9.66 4.25
C ALA A 22 -18.72 -10.53 5.11
N ARG A 23 -19.16 -11.67 4.55
CA ARG A 23 -20.08 -12.61 5.20
C ARG A 23 -19.39 -13.68 6.05
N GLY A 24 -18.07 -13.61 6.18
CA GLY A 24 -17.26 -14.52 6.97
C GLY A 24 -15.99 -14.98 6.25
N ALA A 25 -15.23 -15.84 6.93
CA ALA A 25 -13.91 -16.26 6.44
C ALA A 25 -13.96 -16.96 5.07
N LEU A 26 -14.95 -17.83 4.84
CA LEU A 26 -15.09 -18.53 3.57
C LEU A 26 -15.38 -17.59 2.41
N ASP A 27 -16.18 -16.56 2.64
CA ASP A 27 -16.47 -15.54 1.64
C ASP A 27 -15.18 -14.80 1.24
N VAL A 28 -14.40 -14.34 2.19
CA VAL A 28 -13.12 -13.68 1.92
C VAL A 28 -12.14 -14.61 1.20
N ILE A 29 -12.00 -15.86 1.66
CA ILE A 29 -11.07 -16.83 1.06
C ILE A 29 -11.43 -17.15 -0.40
N LEU A 30 -12.72 -17.19 -0.74
CA LEU A 30 -13.15 -17.62 -2.07
C LEU A 30 -13.35 -16.47 -3.04
N SER A 31 -13.68 -15.26 -2.57
CA SER A 31 -14.15 -14.18 -3.46
C SER A 31 -13.36 -12.87 -3.41
N TYR A 32 -12.37 -12.72 -2.50
CA TYR A 32 -11.63 -11.46 -2.36
C TYR A 32 -10.28 -11.47 -3.10
N PRO A 33 -10.18 -10.82 -4.27
CA PRO A 33 -8.93 -10.82 -5.04
C PRO A 33 -7.78 -10.14 -4.28
N GLY A 34 -8.05 -9.12 -3.46
CA GLY A 34 -7.05 -8.49 -2.60
C GLY A 34 -6.48 -9.44 -1.55
N PHE A 35 -7.32 -10.31 -0.96
CA PHE A 35 -6.86 -11.36 -0.04
C PHE A 35 -6.03 -12.42 -0.78
N HIS A 36 -6.44 -12.84 -1.98
CA HIS A 36 -5.67 -13.78 -2.79
C HIS A 36 -4.27 -13.23 -3.13
N ALA A 37 -4.19 -11.94 -3.47
CA ALA A 37 -2.94 -11.28 -3.80
C ALA A 37 -1.96 -11.25 -2.62
N ILE A 38 -2.43 -10.82 -1.43
CA ILE A 38 -1.55 -10.77 -0.25
C ILE A 38 -1.20 -12.17 0.24
N PHE A 39 -2.12 -13.12 0.18
CA PHE A 39 -1.86 -14.53 0.49
C PHE A 39 -0.71 -15.08 -0.38
N ALA A 40 -0.82 -14.94 -1.70
CA ALA A 40 0.23 -15.36 -2.62
C ALA A 40 1.56 -14.64 -2.33
N HIS A 41 1.51 -13.32 -2.10
CA HIS A 41 2.69 -12.52 -1.81
C HIS A 41 3.45 -13.03 -0.55
N ARG A 42 2.77 -13.48 0.51
CA ARG A 42 3.42 -13.99 1.72
C ARG A 42 4.40 -15.14 1.40
N PHE A 43 4.02 -16.05 0.51
CA PHE A 43 4.87 -17.17 0.07
C PHE A 43 5.90 -16.74 -0.97
N ILE A 44 5.50 -15.90 -1.92
CA ILE A 44 6.40 -15.38 -2.98
C ILE A 44 7.54 -14.57 -2.37
N HIS A 45 7.26 -13.77 -1.33
CA HIS A 45 8.27 -12.99 -0.60
C HIS A 45 9.29 -13.90 0.09
N GLU A 46 8.84 -14.96 0.79
CA GLU A 46 9.75 -15.91 1.43
C GLU A 46 10.60 -16.64 0.39
N LEU A 47 10.00 -17.06 -0.73
CA LEU A 47 10.73 -17.66 -1.83
C LEU A 47 11.78 -16.70 -2.42
N HIS A 48 11.45 -15.42 -2.56
CA HIS A 48 12.39 -14.38 -3.01
C HIS A 48 13.59 -14.25 -2.05
N ARG A 49 13.36 -14.36 -0.73
CA ARG A 49 14.41 -14.31 0.29
C ARG A 49 15.41 -15.46 0.22
N THR A 50 15.07 -16.60 -0.37
CA THR A 50 16.04 -17.69 -0.60
C THR A 50 17.06 -17.39 -1.69
N GLY A 51 16.96 -16.22 -2.36
CA GLY A 51 17.83 -15.83 -3.45
C GLY A 51 17.44 -16.40 -4.81
N MET A 52 16.27 -17.03 -4.92
CA MET A 52 15.78 -17.57 -6.19
C MET A 52 15.47 -16.44 -7.18
N PRO A 53 16.10 -16.40 -8.37
CA PRO A 53 16.12 -15.16 -9.16
C PRO A 53 14.83 -14.91 -9.97
N LEU A 54 14.26 -15.91 -10.60
CA LEU A 54 13.22 -15.72 -11.61
C LEU A 54 11.82 -16.15 -11.14
N LEU A 55 11.73 -17.30 -10.46
CA LEU A 55 10.44 -17.89 -10.09
C LEU A 55 9.54 -16.96 -9.24
N PRO A 56 10.05 -16.22 -8.22
CA PRO A 56 9.22 -15.26 -7.50
C PRO A 56 8.59 -14.19 -8.41
N ARG A 57 9.34 -13.72 -9.41
CA ARG A 57 8.84 -12.73 -10.37
C ARG A 57 7.73 -13.31 -11.27
N LEU A 58 7.91 -14.54 -11.74
CA LEU A 58 6.91 -15.22 -12.56
C LEU A 58 5.62 -15.47 -11.75
N LEU A 59 5.73 -15.92 -10.50
CA LEU A 59 4.59 -16.12 -9.62
C LEU A 59 3.88 -14.80 -9.28
N SER A 60 4.62 -13.71 -9.06
CA SER A 60 4.04 -12.38 -8.86
C SER A 60 3.26 -11.91 -10.10
N ASN A 61 3.80 -12.12 -11.31
CA ASN A 61 3.09 -11.79 -12.55
C ASN A 61 1.83 -12.64 -12.74
N LEU A 62 1.88 -13.92 -12.41
CA LEU A 62 0.69 -14.79 -12.43
C LEU A 62 -0.36 -14.30 -11.43
N THR A 63 0.06 -13.95 -10.22
CA THR A 63 -0.85 -13.38 -9.21
C THR A 63 -1.51 -12.10 -9.70
N ARG A 64 -0.73 -11.20 -10.31
CA ARG A 64 -1.26 -9.99 -10.95
C ARG A 64 -2.29 -10.31 -12.03
N PHE A 65 -2.01 -11.27 -12.89
CA PHE A 65 -2.94 -11.67 -13.95
C PHE A 65 -4.27 -12.17 -13.37
N LEU A 66 -4.22 -12.94 -12.27
CA LEU A 66 -5.41 -13.54 -11.66
C LEU A 66 -6.20 -12.56 -10.78
N THR A 67 -5.54 -11.57 -10.16
CA THR A 67 -6.15 -10.71 -9.13
C THR A 67 -6.25 -9.24 -9.52
N GLY A 68 -5.53 -8.80 -10.56
CA GLY A 68 -5.39 -7.40 -10.90
C GLY A 68 -4.48 -6.59 -9.96
N VAL A 69 -3.80 -7.25 -9.00
CA VAL A 69 -2.95 -6.63 -7.99
C VAL A 69 -1.49 -6.98 -8.25
N GLU A 70 -0.64 -5.99 -8.41
CA GLU A 70 0.80 -6.16 -8.55
C GLU A 70 1.52 -5.90 -7.23
N ILE A 71 2.18 -6.91 -6.67
CA ILE A 71 3.07 -6.75 -5.52
C ILE A 71 4.44 -7.31 -5.90
N HIS A 72 5.46 -6.46 -5.87
CA HIS A 72 6.82 -6.92 -6.15
C HIS A 72 7.29 -7.91 -5.08
N PRO A 73 7.93 -9.03 -5.42
CA PRO A 73 8.39 -10.05 -4.45
C PRO A 73 9.22 -9.50 -3.30
N ASN A 74 10.00 -8.44 -3.51
CA ASN A 74 10.84 -7.81 -2.48
C ASN A 74 10.10 -6.81 -1.59
N ALA A 75 8.87 -6.43 -1.90
CA ALA A 75 8.09 -5.53 -1.05
C ALA A 75 7.88 -6.15 0.34
N ARG A 76 7.99 -5.31 1.38
CA ARG A 76 7.83 -5.75 2.77
C ARG A 76 6.48 -5.26 3.29
N ILE A 77 5.62 -6.19 3.67
CA ILE A 77 4.26 -5.87 4.10
C ILE A 77 4.00 -6.47 5.48
N GLY A 78 3.60 -5.60 6.42
CA GLY A 78 3.23 -5.96 7.77
C GLY A 78 1.96 -6.83 7.83
N ARG A 79 1.59 -7.26 9.04
CA ARG A 79 0.39 -8.09 9.29
C ARG A 79 -0.87 -7.26 9.23
N GLY A 80 -2.01 -7.91 8.95
CA GLY A 80 -3.31 -7.24 8.92
C GLY A 80 -3.46 -6.27 7.75
N PHE A 81 -2.76 -6.51 6.65
CA PHE A 81 -2.86 -5.72 5.43
C PHE A 81 -4.15 -6.07 4.69
N PHE A 82 -4.96 -5.07 4.42
CA PHE A 82 -6.21 -5.23 3.69
C PHE A 82 -6.16 -4.47 2.35
N ILE A 83 -6.40 -5.19 1.26
CA ILE A 83 -6.57 -4.64 -0.08
C ILE A 83 -8.03 -4.75 -0.43
N ASP A 84 -8.74 -3.63 -0.43
CA ASP A 84 -10.15 -3.58 -0.80
C ASP A 84 -10.30 -3.45 -2.31
N HIS A 85 -11.16 -4.27 -2.92
CA HIS A 85 -11.35 -4.46 -4.37
C HIS A 85 -10.08 -4.89 -5.12
N GLY A 86 -8.99 -4.18 -5.02
CA GLY A 86 -7.64 -4.55 -5.44
C GLY A 86 -7.27 -4.22 -6.88
N MET A 87 -8.20 -4.15 -7.83
CA MET A 87 -7.88 -3.90 -9.24
C MET A 87 -6.99 -2.68 -9.44
N GLY A 88 -5.85 -2.86 -10.12
CA GLY A 88 -4.91 -1.78 -10.44
C GLY A 88 -4.01 -1.33 -9.28
N VAL A 89 -4.01 -2.03 -8.14
CA VAL A 89 -3.03 -1.77 -7.07
C VAL A 89 -1.63 -2.17 -7.54
N VAL A 90 -0.65 -1.29 -7.31
CA VAL A 90 0.77 -1.53 -7.62
C VAL A 90 1.63 -1.22 -6.40
N ILE A 91 2.37 -2.21 -5.91
CA ILE A 91 3.32 -2.08 -4.79
C ILE A 91 4.72 -2.41 -5.27
N GLY A 92 5.58 -1.40 -5.36
CA GLY A 92 6.92 -1.49 -5.94
C GLY A 92 7.95 -2.18 -5.04
N GLU A 93 9.11 -2.46 -5.63
CA GLU A 93 10.18 -3.32 -5.09
C GLU A 93 10.64 -2.97 -3.67
N THR A 94 10.92 -1.70 -3.40
CA THR A 94 11.48 -1.26 -2.12
C THR A 94 10.42 -0.64 -1.21
N ALA A 95 9.12 -0.84 -1.51
CA ALA A 95 8.04 -0.41 -0.66
C ALA A 95 8.07 -1.16 0.68
N GLN A 96 7.78 -0.43 1.74
CA GLN A 96 7.61 -0.97 3.09
C GLN A 96 6.25 -0.53 3.61
N VAL A 97 5.48 -1.47 4.12
CA VAL A 97 4.15 -1.21 4.66
C VAL A 97 4.09 -1.78 6.07
N GLY A 98 3.70 -0.96 7.02
CA GLY A 98 3.54 -1.35 8.41
C GLY A 98 2.34 -2.28 8.64
N GLU A 99 2.00 -2.48 9.89
CA GLU A 99 0.88 -3.34 10.27
C GLU A 99 -0.47 -2.64 10.12
N ASN A 100 -1.52 -3.43 9.89
CA ASN A 100 -2.91 -2.98 9.86
C ASN A 100 -3.23 -1.89 8.84
N CYS A 101 -2.48 -1.79 7.76
CA CYS A 101 -2.77 -0.83 6.70
C CYS A 101 -3.91 -1.30 5.80
N THR A 102 -4.60 -0.32 5.19
CA THR A 102 -5.66 -0.55 4.20
C THR A 102 -5.36 0.23 2.94
N VAL A 103 -5.46 -0.42 1.80
CA VAL A 103 -5.37 0.25 0.49
C VAL A 103 -6.57 -0.14 -0.36
N TYR A 104 -7.04 0.80 -1.17
CA TYR A 104 -8.14 0.61 -2.09
C TYR A 104 -7.63 0.38 -3.51
N GLN A 105 -8.54 0.00 -4.42
CA GLN A 105 -8.22 -0.19 -5.84
C GLN A 105 -7.49 1.02 -6.45
N GLY A 106 -6.62 0.75 -7.43
CA GLY A 106 -5.87 1.77 -8.16
C GLY A 106 -4.76 2.46 -7.36
N VAL A 107 -4.52 2.08 -6.11
CA VAL A 107 -3.43 2.65 -5.31
C VAL A 107 -2.08 2.25 -5.87
N THR A 108 -1.17 3.24 -5.98
CA THR A 108 0.21 3.01 -6.41
C THR A 108 1.21 3.42 -5.32
N LEU A 109 2.06 2.49 -4.90
CA LEU A 109 3.26 2.76 -4.12
C LEU A 109 4.46 2.69 -5.06
N GLY A 110 4.73 3.81 -5.75
CA GLY A 110 5.64 3.90 -6.89
C GLY A 110 7.00 4.51 -6.56
N GLY A 111 7.98 4.23 -7.43
CA GLY A 111 9.29 4.87 -7.38
C GLY A 111 9.42 6.02 -8.38
N THR A 112 10.24 7.02 -8.08
CA THR A 112 10.54 8.16 -8.96
C THR A 112 12.00 8.20 -9.42
N SER A 113 12.83 7.26 -8.94
CA SER A 113 14.26 7.22 -9.26
C SER A 113 14.61 5.97 -10.09
N LEU A 114 15.53 6.13 -11.02
CA LEU A 114 16.12 5.05 -11.81
C LEU A 114 17.29 4.37 -11.08
N SER A 115 17.76 4.93 -9.97
CA SER A 115 18.84 4.36 -9.18
C SER A 115 18.38 3.10 -8.44
N ARG A 116 19.32 2.16 -8.25
CA ARG A 116 19.10 1.01 -7.36
C ARG A 116 19.07 1.48 -5.90
N GLY A 117 18.22 0.89 -5.08
CA GLY A 117 18.11 1.25 -3.67
C GLY A 117 16.68 1.65 -3.29
N LYS A 118 16.54 2.29 -2.12
CA LYS A 118 15.26 2.77 -1.61
C LYS A 118 14.71 3.88 -2.51
N ARG A 119 13.61 3.58 -3.22
CA ARG A 119 12.94 4.50 -4.16
C ARG A 119 11.42 4.44 -4.12
N HIS A 120 10.85 3.57 -3.27
CA HIS A 120 9.42 3.42 -3.07
C HIS A 120 9.02 3.83 -1.65
N PRO A 121 7.75 4.15 -1.38
CA PRO A 121 7.30 4.66 -0.09
C PRO A 121 7.52 3.71 1.08
N THR A 122 7.56 4.31 2.28
CA THR A 122 7.42 3.60 3.55
C THR A 122 6.15 4.08 4.24
N LEU A 123 5.22 3.17 4.50
CA LEU A 123 4.02 3.41 5.28
C LEU A 123 4.23 2.89 6.70
N GLY A 124 3.87 3.68 7.68
CA GLY A 124 3.77 3.26 9.08
C GLY A 124 2.59 2.31 9.33
N ASN A 125 2.18 2.19 10.58
CA ASN A 125 1.09 1.32 10.98
C ASN A 125 -0.27 2.03 10.85
N ASN A 126 -1.33 1.25 10.64
CA ASN A 126 -2.72 1.73 10.57
C ASN A 126 -2.96 2.81 9.48
N VAL A 127 -2.13 2.85 8.45
CA VAL A 127 -2.28 3.80 7.34
C VAL A 127 -3.42 3.37 6.44
N THR A 128 -4.25 4.35 6.03
CA THR A 128 -5.31 4.14 5.04
C THR A 128 -5.00 4.94 3.78
N VAL A 129 -4.97 4.27 2.62
CA VAL A 129 -4.72 4.90 1.33
C VAL A 129 -5.96 4.76 0.45
N GLY A 130 -6.62 5.87 0.18
CA GLY A 130 -7.87 5.94 -0.56
C GLY A 130 -7.73 5.56 -2.04
N VAL A 131 -8.87 5.30 -2.66
CA VAL A 131 -9.01 4.84 -4.05
C VAL A 131 -8.17 5.67 -5.03
N GLY A 132 -7.40 5.00 -5.88
CA GLY A 132 -6.63 5.66 -6.96
C GLY A 132 -5.51 6.59 -6.49
N ALA A 133 -5.18 6.64 -5.20
CA ALA A 133 -4.10 7.49 -4.72
C ALA A 133 -2.73 6.96 -5.14
N SER A 134 -1.82 7.87 -5.48
CA SER A 134 -0.44 7.55 -5.85
C SER A 134 0.53 8.14 -4.83
N ILE A 135 1.34 7.30 -4.20
CA ILE A 135 2.41 7.71 -3.30
C ILE A 135 3.73 7.41 -4.00
N LEU A 136 4.49 8.44 -4.31
CA LEU A 136 5.62 8.36 -5.24
C LEU A 136 6.94 8.78 -4.60
N GLY A 137 7.96 7.96 -4.78
CA GLY A 137 9.29 8.20 -4.26
C GLY A 137 9.55 7.54 -2.91
N ALA A 138 10.74 7.80 -2.34
CA ALA A 138 11.15 7.26 -1.04
C ALA A 138 10.56 8.05 0.15
N VAL A 139 9.29 8.45 0.04
CA VAL A 139 8.60 9.24 1.07
C VAL A 139 8.11 8.38 2.23
N ALA A 140 7.98 8.99 3.41
CA ALA A 140 7.48 8.38 4.62
C ALA A 140 6.05 8.83 4.92
N ILE A 141 5.17 7.87 5.18
CA ILE A 141 3.79 8.11 5.64
C ILE A 141 3.71 7.61 7.07
N GLY A 142 3.48 8.50 8.00
CA GLY A 142 3.48 8.19 9.43
C GLY A 142 2.30 7.34 9.89
N ASP A 143 2.38 6.80 11.11
CA ASP A 143 1.34 5.96 11.70
C ASP A 143 -0.02 6.68 11.73
N ASN A 144 -1.09 5.92 11.51
CA ASN A 144 -2.48 6.40 11.49
C ASN A 144 -2.78 7.46 10.44
N ALA A 145 -1.86 7.73 9.51
CA ALA A 145 -2.11 8.71 8.44
C ALA A 145 -3.18 8.21 7.47
N LYS A 146 -3.91 9.15 6.88
CA LYS A 146 -4.92 8.89 5.87
C LYS A 146 -4.58 9.65 4.60
N ILE A 147 -4.58 8.96 3.48
CA ILE A 147 -4.41 9.57 2.16
C ILE A 147 -5.75 9.53 1.44
N GLY A 148 -6.25 10.70 1.04
CA GLY A 148 -7.52 10.80 0.34
C GLY A 148 -7.48 10.17 -1.06
N GLY A 149 -8.64 9.75 -1.56
CA GLY A 149 -8.74 9.17 -2.89
C GLY A 149 -8.27 10.11 -3.99
N GLY A 150 -7.62 9.57 -5.03
CA GLY A 150 -7.08 10.34 -6.15
C GLY A 150 -5.89 11.26 -5.82
N SER A 151 -5.39 11.24 -4.61
CA SER A 151 -4.28 12.12 -4.19
C SER A 151 -2.94 11.66 -4.75
N VAL A 152 -2.05 12.62 -5.04
CA VAL A 152 -0.65 12.35 -5.43
C VAL A 152 0.30 12.86 -4.36
N VAL A 153 0.87 11.93 -3.60
CA VAL A 153 1.77 12.20 -2.48
C VAL A 153 3.22 12.11 -2.94
N VAL A 154 3.96 13.20 -2.84
CA VAL A 154 5.38 13.30 -3.24
C VAL A 154 6.27 13.86 -2.12
N LYS A 155 5.71 14.07 -0.93
CA LYS A 155 6.41 14.52 0.28
C LYS A 155 5.96 13.68 1.46
N ASP A 156 6.74 13.67 2.53
CA ASP A 156 6.41 12.96 3.76
C ASP A 156 5.09 13.46 4.37
N VAL A 157 4.32 12.52 4.93
CA VAL A 157 3.08 12.80 5.66
C VAL A 157 3.27 12.38 7.11
N PRO A 158 3.14 13.28 8.08
CA PRO A 158 3.34 12.95 9.49
C PRO A 158 2.27 11.99 10.03
N ALA A 159 2.55 11.38 11.17
CA ALA A 159 1.59 10.55 11.87
C ALA A 159 0.30 11.32 12.21
N ASN A 160 -0.83 10.61 12.25
CA ASN A 160 -2.17 11.12 12.57
C ASN A 160 -2.64 12.25 11.62
N ALA A 161 -2.03 12.38 10.45
CA ALA A 161 -2.41 13.40 9.46
C ALA A 161 -3.31 12.82 8.36
N THR A 162 -4.14 13.70 7.78
CA THR A 162 -4.85 13.42 6.54
C THR A 162 -4.31 14.31 5.44
N ALA A 163 -3.87 13.70 4.33
CA ALA A 163 -3.36 14.40 3.16
C ALA A 163 -4.26 14.14 1.95
N VAL A 164 -4.58 15.20 1.19
CA VAL A 164 -5.47 15.14 0.01
C VAL A 164 -4.98 16.05 -1.11
N GLY A 165 -5.35 15.74 -2.34
CA GLY A 165 -5.14 16.60 -3.52
C GLY A 165 -3.94 16.23 -4.37
N ILE A 166 -3.66 17.05 -5.40
CA ILE A 166 -2.59 16.87 -6.39
C ILE A 166 -1.84 18.21 -6.56
N PRO A 167 -0.61 18.34 -6.00
CA PRO A 167 0.03 17.44 -5.05
C PRO A 167 -0.71 17.42 -3.71
N ALA A 168 -0.60 16.30 -2.98
CA ALA A 168 -1.28 16.15 -1.70
C ALA A 168 -0.76 17.15 -0.65
N ARG A 169 -1.71 17.76 0.08
CA ARG A 169 -1.45 18.67 1.19
C ARG A 169 -2.12 18.14 2.46
N ILE A 170 -1.53 18.41 3.60
CA ILE A 170 -2.08 18.04 4.89
C ILE A 170 -3.27 18.95 5.18
N VAL A 171 -4.46 18.36 5.34
CA VAL A 171 -5.71 19.07 5.67
C VAL A 171 -6.16 18.86 7.10
N MET A 172 -5.71 17.77 7.75
CA MET A 172 -5.95 17.49 9.16
C MET A 172 -4.70 16.93 9.80
N LYS A 173 -4.49 17.25 11.08
CA LYS A 173 -3.44 16.69 11.93
C LYS A 173 -3.94 16.55 13.35
N ASP A 174 -3.71 15.39 13.97
CA ASP A 174 -4.14 15.07 15.34
C ASP A 174 -5.63 15.36 15.59
N GLY A 175 -6.47 15.10 14.56
CA GLY A 175 -7.93 15.31 14.64
C GLY A 175 -8.40 16.75 14.42
N ALA A 176 -7.48 17.71 14.24
CA ALA A 176 -7.80 19.11 13.98
C ALA A 176 -7.52 19.51 12.53
N PRO A 177 -8.33 20.39 11.92
CA PRO A 177 -8.03 20.98 10.62
C PRO A 177 -6.72 21.77 10.67
N VAL A 178 -5.92 21.64 9.61
CA VAL A 178 -4.72 22.46 9.39
C VAL A 178 -5.12 23.58 8.44
N SER A 179 -4.87 24.87 8.83
CA SER A 179 -5.07 25.99 7.94
C SER A 179 -4.21 25.80 6.69
N ALA A 180 -4.82 25.92 5.51
CA ALA A 180 -4.07 25.88 4.26
C ALA A 180 -2.95 26.91 4.31
N PRO A 181 -1.68 26.56 4.00
CA PRO A 181 -0.66 27.56 3.78
C PRO A 181 -1.15 28.47 2.64
N ALA A 182 -0.91 29.80 2.78
CA ALA A 182 -1.11 30.73 1.68
C ALA A 182 -0.47 30.16 0.42
N GLU A 183 -1.15 30.27 -0.71
CA GLU A 183 -0.73 29.67 -1.99
C GLU A 183 0.72 30.02 -2.29
N GLU A 184 1.65 29.13 -2.00
CA GLU A 184 2.94 29.14 -2.68
C GLU A 184 2.67 28.67 -4.11
N GLU A 185 2.80 29.56 -5.07
CA GLU A 185 2.95 29.21 -6.49
C GLU A 185 4.15 28.28 -6.62
N SER A 186 3.91 26.99 -6.46
CA SER A 186 4.95 25.98 -6.66
C SER A 186 5.17 25.85 -8.17
N SER A 187 6.35 26.28 -8.62
CA SER A 187 6.84 25.90 -9.93
C SER A 187 6.80 24.36 -10.03
N TRP A 188 5.91 23.86 -10.84
CA TRP A 188 5.71 22.44 -11.13
C TRP A 188 6.90 21.90 -11.94
N SER A 189 8.03 21.67 -11.31
CA SER A 189 9.25 21.18 -11.97
C SER A 189 9.53 19.69 -11.67
N TRP A 190 8.51 18.93 -11.28
CA TRP A 190 8.69 17.49 -11.15
C TRP A 190 8.28 16.82 -12.47
N VAL A 191 9.29 16.30 -13.12
CA VAL A 191 9.16 15.46 -14.30
C VAL A 191 8.92 14.03 -13.83
N ILE A 192 7.90 13.41 -14.44
CA ILE A 192 7.65 11.98 -14.33
C ILE A 192 8.82 11.19 -14.91
#